data_92178eece4a29854ea6d61f2b4ffdc4b
#
_entry.id   92178eece4a29854ea6d61f2b4ffdc4b
#
_cell.length_a   1.000
_cell.length_b   1.000
_cell.length_c   1.000
_cell.angle_alpha   90.00
_cell.angle_beta   90.00
_cell.angle_gamma   90.00
#
_symmetry.space_group_name_H-M   'P 1'
#
loop_
_entity.id
_entity.type
_entity.pdbx_description
1 polymer ?
#
loop_
_entity_poly.entity_id
_entity_poly.type
_entity_poly.pdbx_seq_one_letter_code
_entity_poly.pdbx_strand_id
1 'polypeptide(L)'
;MLGLLWAMCMVDLCVMIGSFHGKKLFAERPEGYFNAEHCYYSAQDYQAACQVILDNGWRNVGLYTANDSYEYPIWAMLKSEGPVIRHVFPVTDPYDPPFTPDVIFSIDRDLSDGGMERDGVWYSVVWQQGNVSLLRAE
;
A
#
# COMPACT_ATOMS: atom_id res chain seq x y z
N MET A 1 -46.27 -5.11 20.48
CA MET A 1 -44.90 -5.38 20.97
C MET A 1 -43.87 -5.68 19.87
N LEU A 2 -44.22 -6.48 18.84
CA LEU A 2 -43.30 -6.78 17.72
C LEU A 2 -42.81 -5.55 16.94
N GLY A 3 -43.71 -4.57 16.70
CA GLY A 3 -43.37 -3.37 15.95
C GLY A 3 -42.35 -2.45 16.64
N LEU A 4 -42.36 -2.41 17.98
CA LEU A 4 -41.41 -1.61 18.76
C LEU A 4 -40.02 -2.22 18.73
N LEU A 5 -39.93 -3.55 18.79
CA LEU A 5 -38.62 -4.28 18.67
C LEU A 5 -38.01 -4.06 17.29
N TRP A 6 -38.83 -4.09 16.24
CA TRP A 6 -38.40 -3.86 14.86
C TRP A 6 -37.88 -2.43 14.65
N ALA A 7 -38.60 -1.43 15.22
CA ALA A 7 -38.16 -0.03 15.16
C ALA A 7 -36.82 0.19 15.89
N MET A 8 -36.60 -0.45 17.05
CA MET A 8 -35.34 -0.36 17.78
C MET A 8 -34.19 -1.00 17.01
N CYS A 9 -34.38 -2.20 16.44
CA CYS A 9 -33.37 -2.84 15.59
C CYS A 9 -33.00 -2.01 14.35
N MET A 10 -33.98 -1.33 13.75
CA MET A 10 -33.71 -0.45 12.59
C MET A 10 -32.99 0.83 12.99
N VAL A 11 -33.26 1.38 14.17
CA VAL A 11 -32.53 2.54 14.70
C VAL A 11 -31.08 2.15 15.03
N ASP A 12 -30.86 0.99 15.70
CA ASP A 12 -29.51 0.51 15.96
C ASP A 12 -28.74 0.20 14.70
N LEU A 13 -29.38 -0.40 13.69
CA LEU A 13 -28.78 -0.65 12.39
C LEU A 13 -28.42 0.67 11.67
N CYS A 14 -29.32 1.68 11.71
CA CYS A 14 -29.06 3.00 11.14
C CYS A 14 -27.96 3.75 11.89
N VAL A 15 -27.88 3.61 13.21
CA VAL A 15 -26.79 4.18 14.02
C VAL A 15 -25.47 3.48 13.73
N MET A 16 -25.46 2.15 13.64
CA MET A 16 -24.27 1.40 13.24
C MET A 16 -23.83 1.76 11.82
N ILE A 17 -24.73 1.77 10.86
CA ILE A 17 -24.43 2.19 9.48
C ILE A 17 -24.00 3.65 9.45
N GLY A 18 -24.64 4.54 10.20
CA GLY A 18 -24.27 5.94 10.34
C GLY A 18 -22.90 6.14 11.00
N SER A 19 -22.56 5.32 12.00
CA SER A 19 -21.23 5.33 12.64
C SER A 19 -20.15 4.79 11.72
N PHE A 20 -20.46 3.79 10.88
CA PHE A 20 -19.57 3.31 9.82
C PHE A 20 -19.48 4.34 8.67
N HIS A 21 -20.56 4.99 8.29
CA HIS A 21 -20.60 5.98 7.19
C HIS A 21 -20.17 7.38 7.63
N GLY A 22 -20.23 7.68 8.92
CA GLY A 22 -19.74 8.95 9.47
C GLY A 22 -18.21 9.07 9.40
N LYS A 23 -17.50 7.95 9.30
CA LYS A 23 -16.11 7.85 8.89
C LYS A 23 -16.09 7.53 7.40
N LYS A 24 -16.28 8.54 6.58
CA LYS A 24 -16.06 8.69 5.13
C LYS A 24 -15.38 7.49 4.43
N LEU A 25 -16.07 6.35 4.34
CA LEU A 25 -15.56 5.14 3.68
C LEU A 25 -15.20 5.37 2.20
N PHE A 26 -15.66 6.48 1.60
CA PHE A 26 -15.45 6.80 0.18
C PHE A 26 -14.75 8.14 -0.07
N ALA A 27 -14.28 8.84 0.97
CA ALA A 27 -13.62 10.13 0.84
C ALA A 27 -12.42 10.27 1.79
N GLU A 28 -11.87 9.16 2.30
CA GLU A 28 -10.65 9.22 3.08
C GLU A 28 -9.51 9.61 2.15
N ARG A 29 -8.90 10.75 2.48
CA ARG A 29 -7.62 11.10 1.90
C ARG A 29 -6.61 10.04 2.30
N PRO A 30 -5.58 9.77 1.50
CA PRO A 30 -4.54 8.79 1.83
C PRO A 30 -3.98 8.92 3.25
N GLU A 31 -3.94 10.13 3.80
CA GLU A 31 -3.50 10.41 5.18
C GLU A 31 -4.36 9.73 6.23
N GLY A 32 -5.65 9.48 5.95
CA GLY A 32 -6.56 8.79 6.86
C GLY A 32 -6.17 7.34 7.18
N TYR A 33 -5.41 6.71 6.29
CA TYR A 33 -4.93 5.34 6.48
C TYR A 33 -3.84 5.23 7.56
N PHE A 34 -3.19 6.33 7.91
CA PHE A 34 -2.10 6.39 8.87
C PHE A 34 -2.50 6.89 10.26
N ASN A 35 -3.80 7.16 10.48
CA ASN A 35 -4.32 7.73 11.73
C ASN A 35 -4.61 6.69 12.83
N ALA A 36 -4.19 5.44 12.70
CA ALA A 36 -4.31 4.47 13.77
C ALA A 36 -3.32 4.80 14.91
N GLU A 37 -3.75 4.72 16.17
CA GLU A 37 -2.92 5.01 17.36
C GLU A 37 -1.62 4.18 17.44
N HIS A 38 -1.48 3.17 16.59
CA HIS A 38 -0.33 2.26 16.53
C HIS A 38 0.26 2.12 15.12
N CYS A 39 -0.01 3.09 14.24
CA CYS A 39 0.60 3.07 12.91
C CYS A 39 2.04 3.60 12.99
N TYR A 40 3.00 2.69 12.84
CA TYR A 40 4.44 3.01 12.81
C TYR A 40 4.88 3.60 11.45
N TYR A 41 3.98 3.67 10.48
CA TYR A 41 4.25 4.14 9.14
C TYR A 41 3.90 5.62 8.98
N SER A 42 4.72 6.33 8.24
CA SER A 42 4.54 7.75 7.94
C SER A 42 3.82 7.94 6.62
N ALA A 43 2.68 8.63 6.63
CA ALA A 43 1.99 9.02 5.40
C ALA A 43 2.91 9.82 4.45
N GLN A 44 3.77 10.65 5.03
CA GLN A 44 4.70 11.48 4.26
C GLN A 44 5.73 10.63 3.50
N ASP A 45 6.23 9.53 4.09
CA ASP A 45 7.21 8.66 3.45
C ASP A 45 6.59 7.94 2.25
N TYR A 46 5.36 7.45 2.40
CA TYR A 46 4.61 6.82 1.31
C TYR A 46 4.28 7.79 0.18
N GLN A 47 3.81 9.00 0.53
CA GLN A 47 3.51 10.04 -0.44
C GLN A 47 4.75 10.46 -1.23
N ALA A 48 5.88 10.65 -0.55
CA ALA A 48 7.14 11.01 -1.17
C ALA A 48 7.62 9.91 -2.12
N ALA A 49 7.57 8.63 -1.70
CA ALA A 49 7.94 7.51 -2.56
C ALA A 49 7.03 7.39 -3.79
N CYS A 50 5.70 7.51 -3.61
CA CYS A 50 4.74 7.48 -4.72
C CYS A 50 4.98 8.64 -5.69
N GLN A 51 5.31 9.84 -5.19
CA GLN A 51 5.63 10.98 -6.03
C GLN A 51 6.88 10.73 -6.87
N VAL A 52 7.94 10.15 -6.27
CA VAL A 52 9.16 9.77 -7.03
C VAL A 52 8.84 8.76 -8.13
N ILE A 53 7.95 7.79 -7.88
CA ILE A 53 7.50 6.83 -8.90
C ILE A 53 6.83 7.54 -10.08
N LEU A 54 5.91 8.45 -9.78
CA LEU A 54 5.15 9.19 -10.80
C LEU A 54 6.05 10.15 -11.59
N ASP A 55 6.93 10.88 -10.94
CA ASP A 55 7.85 11.83 -11.56
C ASP A 55 8.83 11.15 -12.53
N ASN A 56 9.23 9.91 -12.23
CA ASN A 56 10.08 9.11 -13.11
C ASN A 56 9.29 8.36 -14.20
N GLY A 57 7.96 8.40 -14.17
CA GLY A 57 7.10 7.70 -15.12
C GLY A 57 7.17 6.18 -15.04
N TRP A 58 7.56 5.61 -13.91
CA TRP A 58 7.61 4.17 -13.70
C TRP A 58 6.21 3.57 -13.67
N ARG A 59 5.99 2.55 -14.49
CA ARG A 59 4.66 1.96 -14.71
C ARG A 59 4.50 0.59 -14.07
N ASN A 60 5.57 -0.14 -13.87
CA ASN A 60 5.56 -1.47 -13.25
C ASN A 60 6.20 -1.37 -11.87
N VAL A 61 5.38 -1.39 -10.82
CA VAL A 61 5.83 -1.27 -9.44
C VAL A 61 5.79 -2.64 -8.77
N GLY A 62 6.95 -3.15 -8.41
CA GLY A 62 7.07 -4.36 -7.59
C GLY A 62 6.90 -4.04 -6.11
N LEU A 63 6.15 -4.84 -5.36
CA LEU A 63 6.08 -4.72 -3.91
C LEU A 63 6.98 -5.76 -3.24
N TYR A 64 7.89 -5.29 -2.39
CA TYR A 64 8.74 -6.10 -1.53
C TYR A 64 8.48 -5.73 -0.08
N THR A 65 7.60 -6.48 0.56
CA THR A 65 7.06 -6.15 1.87
C THR A 65 7.41 -7.21 2.90
N ALA A 66 7.54 -6.83 4.16
CA ALA A 66 7.57 -7.77 5.27
C ALA A 66 6.17 -8.33 5.55
N ASN A 67 6.08 -9.39 6.35
CA ASN A 67 4.80 -9.85 6.87
C ASN A 67 4.16 -8.71 7.66
N ASP A 68 2.86 -8.50 7.48
CA ASP A 68 2.07 -7.46 8.12
C ASP A 68 2.44 -6.01 7.74
N SER A 69 3.17 -5.81 6.64
CA SER A 69 3.45 -4.46 6.13
C SER A 69 2.19 -3.77 5.64
N TYR A 70 2.15 -2.45 5.81
CA TYR A 70 0.98 -1.64 5.49
C TYR A 70 0.97 -1.24 4.00
N GLU A 71 0.47 -2.13 3.14
CA GLU A 71 0.52 -2.00 1.67
C GLU A 71 -0.64 -1.21 1.08
N TYR A 72 -1.81 -1.25 1.70
CA TYR A 72 -3.03 -0.66 1.14
C TYR A 72 -2.87 0.80 0.70
N PRO A 73 -2.15 1.68 1.43
CA PRO A 73 -1.96 3.05 1.02
C PRO A 73 -1.28 3.20 -0.35
N ILE A 74 -0.34 2.32 -0.70
CA ILE A 74 0.35 2.37 -2.00
C ILE A 74 -0.65 2.16 -3.13
N TRP A 75 -1.51 1.13 -2.99
CA TRP A 75 -2.57 0.85 -3.93
C TRP A 75 -3.53 2.03 -4.08
N ALA A 76 -3.90 2.66 -2.95
CA ALA A 76 -4.81 3.80 -2.96
C ALA A 76 -4.20 5.05 -3.62
N MET A 77 -2.89 5.29 -3.39
CA MET A 77 -2.19 6.45 -3.93
C MET A 77 -1.85 6.32 -5.43
N LEU A 78 -1.51 5.12 -5.89
CA LEU A 78 -1.06 4.91 -7.27
C LEU A 78 -2.16 4.42 -8.22
N LYS A 79 -3.28 3.88 -7.71
CA LYS A 79 -4.33 3.25 -8.52
C LYS A 79 -4.91 4.17 -9.59
N SER A 80 -5.12 5.45 -9.29
CA SER A 80 -5.69 6.42 -10.22
C SER A 80 -4.69 6.92 -11.26
N GLU A 81 -3.40 6.76 -11.00
CA GLU A 81 -2.31 7.33 -11.81
C GLU A 81 -1.75 6.36 -12.85
N GLY A 82 -2.23 5.11 -12.83
CA GLY A 82 -2.00 4.12 -13.87
C GLY A 82 -0.85 3.13 -13.71
N PRO A 83 0.03 3.17 -12.66
CA PRO A 83 0.99 2.11 -12.46
C PRO A 83 0.33 0.75 -12.20
N VAL A 84 0.94 -0.30 -12.75
CA VAL A 84 0.61 -1.69 -12.42
C VAL A 84 1.43 -2.09 -11.21
N ILE A 85 0.76 -2.52 -10.15
CA ILE A 85 1.40 -2.91 -8.89
C ILE A 85 1.30 -4.43 -8.74
N ARG A 86 2.40 -5.12 -8.40
CA ARG A 86 2.41 -6.55 -8.11
C ARG A 86 3.43 -6.87 -7.04
N HIS A 87 3.14 -7.88 -6.23
CA HIS A 87 4.13 -8.44 -5.32
C HIS A 87 5.28 -9.08 -6.09
N VAL A 88 6.49 -8.84 -5.62
CA VAL A 88 7.71 -9.45 -6.17
C VAL A 88 8.28 -10.52 -5.24
N PHE A 89 7.75 -10.64 -4.00
CA PHE A 89 8.04 -11.69 -3.02
C PHE A 89 6.79 -11.97 -2.15
N PRO A 90 6.58 -13.22 -1.69
CA PRO A 90 7.27 -14.44 -2.08
C PRO A 90 7.00 -14.81 -3.54
N VAL A 91 7.77 -15.76 -4.05
CA VAL A 91 7.79 -16.19 -5.46
C VAL A 91 6.41 -16.16 -6.09
N THR A 92 6.31 -15.45 -7.18
CA THR A 92 5.13 -15.34 -8.04
C THR A 92 4.53 -16.72 -8.34
N ASP A 93 3.21 -16.81 -8.32
CA ASP A 93 2.48 -17.98 -8.81
C ASP A 93 3.03 -18.32 -10.20
N PRO A 94 3.43 -19.60 -10.46
CA PRO A 94 3.95 -20.01 -11.76
C PRO A 94 2.96 -19.76 -12.92
N TYR A 95 1.70 -19.48 -12.60
CA TYR A 95 0.67 -19.10 -13.57
C TYR A 95 0.55 -17.60 -13.81
N ASP A 96 1.24 -16.77 -13.02
CA ASP A 96 1.26 -15.33 -13.24
C ASP A 96 2.08 -14.99 -14.49
N PRO A 97 1.62 -14.05 -15.32
CA PRO A 97 2.40 -13.58 -16.45
C PRO A 97 3.71 -12.95 -15.97
N PRO A 98 4.80 -13.08 -16.74
CA PRO A 98 6.08 -12.47 -16.42
C PRO A 98 5.93 -11.00 -16.06
N PHE A 99 6.53 -10.58 -14.94
CA PHE A 99 6.47 -9.21 -14.48
C PHE A 99 7.88 -8.72 -14.15
N THR A 100 8.33 -7.76 -14.92
CA THR A 100 9.59 -7.06 -14.68
C THR A 100 9.27 -5.68 -14.13
N PRO A 101 9.59 -5.39 -12.86
CA PRO A 101 9.34 -4.09 -12.27
C PRO A 101 10.33 -3.03 -12.83
N ASP A 102 9.82 -1.83 -13.10
CA ASP A 102 10.66 -0.64 -13.35
C ASP A 102 11.31 -0.17 -12.05
N VAL A 103 10.59 -0.36 -10.94
CA VAL A 103 11.02 -0.03 -9.59
C VAL A 103 10.37 -1.00 -8.59
N ILE A 104 11.09 -1.31 -7.53
CA ILE A 104 10.57 -2.09 -6.38
C ILE A 104 10.34 -1.14 -5.21
N PHE A 105 9.11 -1.08 -4.72
CA PHE A 105 8.72 -0.40 -3.49
C PHE A 105 8.90 -1.37 -2.33
N SER A 106 9.84 -1.08 -1.47
CA SER A 106 10.18 -1.92 -0.31
C SER A 106 9.70 -1.28 0.98
N ILE A 107 9.13 -2.09 1.87
CA ILE A 107 8.65 -1.66 3.18
C ILE A 107 9.22 -2.60 4.24
N ASP A 108 9.82 -2.02 5.30
CA ASP A 108 10.35 -2.74 6.47
C ASP A 108 11.28 -3.91 6.11
N ARG A 109 12.03 -3.79 5.01
CA ARG A 109 13.04 -4.77 4.65
C ARG A 109 14.42 -4.31 5.04
N ASP A 110 15.21 -5.27 5.51
CA ASP A 110 16.62 -5.04 5.70
C ASP A 110 17.32 -4.97 4.33
N LEU A 111 17.86 -3.79 4.04
CA LEU A 111 18.60 -3.49 2.83
C LEU A 111 20.01 -3.02 3.17
N SER A 112 20.60 -3.56 4.25
CA SER A 112 21.95 -3.23 4.74
C SER A 112 23.02 -3.41 3.66
N ASP A 113 22.81 -4.34 2.72
CA ASP A 113 23.70 -4.58 1.58
C ASP A 113 23.51 -3.57 0.42
N GLY A 114 22.65 -2.56 0.61
CA GLY A 114 22.37 -1.52 -0.39
C GLY A 114 21.37 -1.94 -1.46
N GLY A 115 20.78 -3.13 -1.37
CA GLY A 115 19.84 -3.63 -2.37
C GLY A 115 19.39 -5.04 -2.11
N MET A 116 18.89 -5.67 -3.17
CA MET A 116 18.44 -7.06 -3.15
C MET A 116 18.66 -7.72 -4.52
N GLU A 117 18.87 -9.03 -4.52
CA GLU A 117 18.87 -9.82 -5.74
C GLU A 117 17.52 -10.48 -5.97
N ARG A 118 17.06 -10.45 -7.23
CA ARG A 118 15.90 -11.18 -7.67
C ARG A 118 16.11 -11.73 -9.09
N ASP A 119 15.89 -13.03 -9.26
CA ASP A 119 16.00 -13.72 -10.57
C ASP A 119 17.35 -13.48 -11.27
N GLY A 120 18.44 -13.34 -10.50
CA GLY A 120 19.77 -13.05 -11.01
C GLY A 120 20.01 -11.58 -11.36
N VAL A 121 19.07 -10.69 -11.06
CA VAL A 121 19.20 -9.24 -11.25
C VAL A 121 19.37 -8.56 -9.90
N TRP A 122 20.37 -7.71 -9.80
CA TRP A 122 20.58 -6.87 -8.62
C TRP A 122 19.74 -5.59 -8.72
N TYR A 123 19.02 -5.27 -7.64
CA TYR A 123 18.24 -4.05 -7.48
C TYR A 123 18.86 -3.21 -6.37
N SER A 124 19.43 -2.07 -6.72
CA SER A 124 20.04 -1.14 -5.78
C SER A 124 19.05 -0.09 -5.29
N VAL A 125 19.24 0.37 -4.03
CA VAL A 125 18.41 1.43 -3.45
C VAL A 125 18.73 2.74 -4.17
N VAL A 126 17.72 3.33 -4.81
CA VAL A 126 17.80 4.63 -5.50
C VAL A 126 17.16 5.77 -4.73
N TRP A 127 16.33 5.44 -3.74
CA TRP A 127 15.68 6.41 -2.85
C TRP A 127 15.26 5.72 -1.56
N GLN A 128 15.36 6.43 -0.43
CA GLN A 128 14.92 5.92 0.87
C GLN A 128 14.48 7.05 1.79
N GLN A 129 13.38 6.82 2.52
CA GLN A 129 12.92 7.68 3.60
C GLN A 129 12.14 6.85 4.63
N GLY A 130 12.51 6.94 5.89
CA GLY A 130 11.92 6.13 6.96
C GLY A 130 12.02 4.64 6.67
N ASN A 131 10.88 3.95 6.72
CA ASN A 131 10.76 2.51 6.48
C ASN A 131 10.53 2.15 5.00
N VAL A 132 10.54 3.15 4.12
CA VAL A 132 10.23 2.98 2.70
C VAL A 132 11.50 3.18 1.88
N SER A 133 11.73 2.27 0.94
CA SER A 133 12.83 2.35 -0.02
C SER A 133 12.34 2.05 -1.43
N LEU A 134 12.94 2.69 -2.42
CA LEU A 134 12.74 2.39 -3.83
C LEU A 134 14.03 1.77 -4.38
N LEU A 135 13.90 0.62 -5.05
CA LEU A 135 15.04 -0.08 -5.63
C LEU A 135 14.84 -0.21 -7.14
N ARG A 136 15.95 -0.18 -7.86
CA ARG A 136 15.97 -0.30 -9.30
C ARG A 136 17.03 -1.27 -9.78
N ALA A 137 16.75 -1.97 -10.87
CA ALA A 137 17.73 -2.83 -11.53
C ALA A 137 18.91 -2.00 -12.02
N GLU A 138 20.11 -2.52 -11.79
CA GLU A 138 21.36 -1.96 -12.33
C GLU A 138 21.53 -2.25 -13.83
#